data_eeba22ea50927bdc2f701751ba825b38
#
_entry.id   eeba22ea50927bdc2f701751ba825b38
#
_cell.length_a   1.000
_cell.length_b   1.000
_cell.length_c   1.000
_cell.angle_alpha   90.00
_cell.angle_beta   90.00
_cell.angle_gamma   90.00
#
_symmetry.space_group_name_H-M   'P 1'
#
loop_
_entity.id
_entity.type
_entity.pdbx_description
1 polymer ?
#
loop_
_entity_poly.entity_id
_entity_poly.type
_entity_poly.pdbx_seq_one_letter_code
_entity_poly.pdbx_strand_id
1 'polypeptide(L)'
;MKYFIDTHDKTKGSFPQGELTEAEFFAQFDALEKVAPQFGAGAHAAHVNLKNGKAFCFMCGPDEESIRKAHEAVHMTYDSITEVKRVTGADMRLPTAKT
;
A
#
# COMPACT_ATOMS: atom_id res chain seq x y z
N MET A 1 9.11 -3.67 13.07
CA MET A 1 8.07 -3.34 12.10
C MET A 1 8.68 -3.30 10.72
N LYS A 2 8.11 -4.02 9.78
CA LYS A 2 8.59 -4.04 8.40
C LYS A 2 7.73 -3.14 7.54
N TYR A 3 8.28 -2.68 6.43
CA TYR A 3 7.57 -1.84 5.48
C TYR A 3 7.40 -2.57 4.16
N PHE A 4 6.30 -2.29 3.48
CA PHE A 4 5.93 -2.97 2.25
C PHE A 4 5.36 -1.98 1.25
N ILE A 5 5.64 -2.25 -0.03
CA ILE A 5 4.94 -1.62 -1.14
C ILE A 5 4.08 -2.69 -1.78
N ASP A 6 2.78 -2.44 -1.90
CA ASP A 6 1.94 -3.31 -2.70
C ASP A 6 1.49 -2.56 -3.95
N THR A 7 1.31 -3.31 -5.02
CA THR A 7 1.02 -2.74 -6.33
C THR A 7 -0.32 -3.22 -6.85
N HIS A 8 -0.98 -2.32 -7.56
CA HIS A 8 -2.26 -2.57 -8.21
C HIS A 8 -2.15 -2.11 -9.65
N ASP A 9 -2.59 -2.93 -10.59
CA ASP A 9 -2.43 -2.64 -12.01
C ASP A 9 -3.66 -3.14 -12.77
N LYS A 10 -4.35 -2.21 -13.43
CA LYS A 10 -5.56 -2.52 -14.18
C LYS A 10 -5.31 -3.54 -15.28
N THR A 11 -4.14 -3.50 -15.91
CA THR A 11 -3.80 -4.45 -16.98
C THR A 11 -3.57 -5.85 -16.44
N LYS A 12 -3.31 -5.99 -15.15
CA LYS A 12 -3.09 -7.28 -14.48
C LYS A 12 -4.29 -7.74 -13.66
N GLY A 13 -5.38 -6.98 -13.70
CA GLY A 13 -6.60 -7.34 -12.99
C GLY A 13 -6.62 -7.01 -11.50
N SER A 14 -5.62 -6.30 -11.01
CA SER A 14 -5.51 -5.96 -9.59
C SER A 14 -5.87 -4.50 -9.27
N PHE A 15 -6.56 -3.84 -10.17
CA PHE A 15 -7.08 -2.49 -10.04
C PHE A 15 -8.50 -2.51 -10.61
N PRO A 16 -9.45 -1.74 -10.06
CA PRO A 16 -10.83 -1.72 -10.58
C PRO A 16 -10.89 -1.47 -12.09
N GLN A 17 -11.69 -2.27 -12.79
CA GLN A 17 -11.72 -2.26 -14.25
C GLN A 17 -12.56 -1.12 -14.83
N GLY A 18 -13.54 -0.62 -14.09
CA GLY A 18 -14.34 0.52 -14.53
C GLY A 18 -13.63 1.84 -14.28
N GLU A 19 -14.28 2.93 -14.65
CA GLU A 19 -13.77 4.24 -14.29
C GLU A 19 -13.90 4.44 -12.79
N LEU A 20 -12.85 4.94 -12.19
CA LEU A 20 -12.79 5.17 -10.77
C LEU A 20 -12.47 6.63 -10.51
N THR A 21 -13.28 7.29 -9.69
CA THR A 21 -13.02 8.68 -9.30
C THR A 21 -12.03 8.72 -8.14
N GLU A 22 -11.42 9.89 -7.92
CA GLU A 22 -10.55 10.08 -6.77
C GLU A 22 -11.30 9.81 -5.46
N ALA A 23 -12.54 10.26 -5.36
CA ALA A 23 -13.34 10.05 -4.16
C ALA A 23 -13.57 8.56 -3.89
N GLU A 24 -13.82 7.78 -4.95
CA GLU A 24 -14.02 6.34 -4.82
C GLU A 24 -12.74 5.64 -4.40
N PHE A 25 -11.60 6.02 -4.99
CA PHE A 25 -10.31 5.46 -4.59
C PHE A 25 -9.99 5.82 -3.15
N PHE A 26 -10.23 7.08 -2.78
CA PHE A 26 -10.00 7.55 -1.41
C PHE A 26 -10.81 6.71 -0.42
N ALA A 27 -12.08 6.44 -0.73
CA ALA A 27 -12.93 5.63 0.14
C ALA A 27 -12.39 4.22 0.32
N GLN A 28 -11.86 3.62 -0.75
CA GLN A 28 -11.26 2.30 -0.68
C GLN A 28 -9.99 2.30 0.19
N PHE A 29 -9.14 3.30 0.00
CA PHE A 29 -7.92 3.41 0.80
C PHE A 29 -8.25 3.69 2.28
N ASP A 30 -9.25 4.52 2.53
CA ASP A 30 -9.71 4.81 3.89
C ASP A 30 -10.19 3.54 4.60
N ALA A 31 -10.91 2.67 3.88
CA ALA A 31 -11.33 1.40 4.43
C ALA A 31 -10.13 0.51 4.79
N LEU A 32 -9.11 0.49 3.94
CA LEU A 32 -7.88 -0.26 4.21
C LEU A 32 -7.17 0.31 5.44
N GLU A 33 -7.06 1.62 5.52
CA GLU A 33 -6.42 2.30 6.64
C GLU A 33 -7.12 1.96 7.96
N LYS A 34 -8.44 1.88 7.95
CA LYS A 34 -9.21 1.58 9.15
C LYS A 34 -9.13 0.12 9.58
N VAL A 35 -9.00 -0.80 8.63
CA VAL A 35 -8.99 -2.23 8.95
C VAL A 35 -7.58 -2.75 9.28
N ALA A 36 -6.55 -2.15 8.73
CA ALA A 36 -5.18 -2.63 8.87
C ALA A 36 -4.74 -2.84 10.33
N PRO A 37 -5.05 -1.94 11.28
CA PRO A 37 -4.64 -2.15 12.67
C PRO A 37 -5.16 -3.44 13.29
N GLN A 38 -6.26 -3.99 12.80
CA GLN A 38 -6.80 -5.26 13.31
C GLN A 38 -5.84 -6.42 13.05
N PHE A 39 -4.93 -6.26 12.10
CA PHE A 39 -3.92 -7.28 11.75
C PHE A 39 -2.52 -6.85 12.16
N GLY A 40 -2.40 -5.83 12.99
CA GLY A 40 -1.12 -5.30 13.42
C GLY A 40 -0.42 -4.49 12.33
N ALA A 41 -1.15 -4.09 11.30
CA ALA A 41 -0.60 -3.37 10.15
C ALA A 41 -1.04 -1.92 10.14
N GLY A 42 -0.44 -1.12 9.27
CA GLY A 42 -0.82 0.26 9.05
C GLY A 42 -0.70 0.61 7.58
N ALA A 43 -1.67 1.37 7.08
CA ALA A 43 -1.62 1.90 5.72
C ALA A 43 -1.23 3.38 5.81
N HIS A 44 -0.09 3.74 5.23
CA HIS A 44 0.48 5.09 5.37
C HIS A 44 0.14 6.01 4.22
N ALA A 45 0.22 5.51 3.00
CA ALA A 45 0.01 6.34 1.82
C ALA A 45 -0.29 5.46 0.61
N ALA A 46 -0.93 6.05 -0.37
CA ALA A 46 -1.09 5.45 -1.69
C ALA A 46 -0.69 6.49 -2.72
N HIS A 47 0.00 6.03 -3.74
CA HIS A 47 0.35 6.84 -4.90
C HIS A 47 -0.41 6.25 -6.08
N VAL A 48 -1.31 7.02 -6.67
CA VAL A 48 -2.26 6.47 -7.65
C VAL A 48 -2.24 7.27 -8.93
N ASN A 49 -2.32 6.57 -10.05
CA ASN A 49 -2.58 7.16 -11.35
C ASN A 49 -3.87 6.52 -11.88
N LEU A 50 -4.98 7.22 -11.69
CA LEU A 50 -6.29 6.71 -12.07
C LEU A 50 -6.41 6.53 -13.58
N LYS A 51 -5.82 7.41 -14.35
CA LYS A 51 -5.88 7.35 -15.81
C LYS A 51 -5.22 6.07 -16.33
N ASN A 52 -4.07 5.72 -15.77
CA ASN A 52 -3.34 4.52 -16.18
C ASN A 52 -3.78 3.27 -15.40
N GLY A 53 -4.61 3.44 -14.38
CA GLY A 53 -5.06 2.31 -13.57
C GLY A 53 -3.95 1.64 -12.80
N LYS A 54 -3.12 2.44 -12.12
CA LYS A 54 -2.01 1.93 -11.31
C LYS A 54 -2.00 2.61 -9.95
N ALA A 55 -1.67 1.82 -8.92
CA ALA A 55 -1.51 2.36 -7.58
C ALA A 55 -0.38 1.62 -6.86
N PHE A 56 0.27 2.34 -5.97
CA PHE A 56 1.36 1.83 -5.15
C PHE A 56 1.06 2.24 -3.72
N CYS A 57 0.79 1.26 -2.86
CA CYS A 57 0.43 1.52 -1.47
C CYS A 57 1.65 1.26 -0.58
N PHE A 58 1.91 2.18 0.34
CA PHE A 58 2.97 2.05 1.32
C PHE A 58 2.36 1.66 2.65
N MET A 59 2.75 0.49 3.16
CA MET A 59 2.19 -0.07 4.39
C MET A 59 3.28 -0.55 5.32
N CYS A 60 2.91 -0.79 6.58
CA CYS A 60 3.79 -1.43 7.54
C CYS A 60 3.07 -2.56 8.24
N GLY A 61 3.83 -3.50 8.77
CA GLY A 61 3.28 -4.63 9.52
C GLY A 61 4.40 -5.54 10.02
N PRO A 62 4.04 -6.53 10.85
CA PRO A 62 5.04 -7.49 11.34
C PRO A 62 5.54 -8.43 10.25
N ASP A 63 4.72 -8.69 9.23
CA ASP A 63 5.07 -9.59 8.13
C ASP A 63 4.17 -9.32 6.92
N GLU A 64 4.47 -9.98 5.82
CA GLU A 64 3.69 -9.86 4.59
C GLU A 64 2.25 -10.35 4.77
N GLU A 65 2.06 -11.37 5.58
CA GLU A 65 0.74 -11.96 5.82
C GLU A 65 -0.24 -10.94 6.40
N SER A 66 0.22 -10.07 7.29
CA SER A 66 -0.64 -9.04 7.86
C SER A 66 -1.11 -8.04 6.79
N ILE A 67 -0.26 -7.73 5.83
CA ILE A 67 -0.62 -6.85 4.71
C ILE A 67 -1.66 -7.53 3.83
N ARG A 68 -1.46 -8.81 3.53
CA ARG A 68 -2.38 -9.60 2.71
C ARG A 68 -3.75 -9.69 3.36
N LYS A 69 -3.80 -10.00 4.66
CA LYS A 69 -5.05 -10.09 5.40
C LYS A 69 -5.82 -8.78 5.43
N ALA A 70 -5.11 -7.67 5.57
CA ALA A 70 -5.75 -6.36 5.54
C ALA A 70 -6.43 -6.10 4.18
N HIS A 71 -5.75 -6.45 3.09
CA HIS A 71 -6.32 -6.32 1.75
C HIS A 71 -7.55 -7.22 1.58
N GLU A 72 -7.46 -8.46 2.03
CA GLU A 72 -8.56 -9.41 1.92
C GLU A 72 -9.79 -8.94 2.69
N ALA A 73 -9.58 -8.34 3.85
CA ALA A 73 -10.68 -7.87 4.69
C ALA A 73 -11.52 -6.79 4.03
N VAL A 74 -10.95 -6.02 3.10
CA VAL A 74 -11.67 -4.98 2.36
C VAL A 74 -11.86 -5.36 0.89
N HIS A 75 -11.63 -6.63 0.55
CA HIS A 75 -11.80 -7.15 -0.81
C HIS A 75 -10.96 -6.39 -1.85
N MET A 76 -9.78 -5.95 -1.44
CA MET A 76 -8.87 -5.23 -2.33
C MET A 76 -7.84 -6.21 -2.89
N THR A 77 -7.82 -6.36 -4.21
CA THR A 77 -6.84 -7.20 -4.88
C THR A 77 -5.52 -6.45 -5.04
N TYR A 78 -4.44 -7.19 -5.21
CA TYR A 78 -3.11 -6.61 -5.43
C TYR A 78 -2.35 -7.49 -6.43
N ASP A 79 -1.35 -6.90 -7.07
CA ASP A 79 -0.48 -7.61 -8.01
C ASP A 79 0.75 -8.19 -7.31
N SER A 80 1.37 -7.39 -6.46
CA SER A 80 2.55 -7.81 -5.70
C SER A 80 2.63 -7.10 -4.35
N ILE A 81 3.31 -7.74 -3.41
CA ILE A 81 3.66 -7.15 -2.12
C ILE A 81 5.15 -7.36 -1.97
N THR A 82 5.90 -6.27 -1.80
CA THR A 82 7.35 -6.30 -1.71
C THR A 82 7.80 -5.63 -0.42
N GLU A 83 8.60 -6.33 0.37
CA GLU A 83 9.20 -5.72 1.54
C GLU A 83 10.24 -4.69 1.08
N VAL A 84 10.20 -3.50 1.67
CA VAL A 84 11.06 -2.39 1.28
C VAL A 84 11.65 -1.73 2.52
N LYS A 85 12.71 -0.99 2.31
CA LYS A 85 13.27 -0.11 3.33
C LYS A 85 13.05 1.32 2.85
N ARG A 86 12.45 2.14 3.71
CA ARG A 86 12.29 3.54 3.38
C ARG A 86 13.62 4.27 3.55
N VAL A 87 14.07 4.92 2.49
CA VAL A 87 15.31 5.69 2.51
C VAL A 87 14.98 7.13 2.11
N THR A 88 15.43 8.08 2.90
CA THR A 88 15.24 9.50 2.63
C THR A 88 16.59 10.17 2.42
N GLY A 89 16.57 11.39 1.89
CA GLY A 89 17.81 12.16 1.76
C GLY A 89 18.51 12.37 3.10
N ALA A 90 17.73 12.50 4.19
CA ALA A 90 18.31 12.65 5.51
C ALA A 90 19.08 11.40 5.93
N ASP A 91 18.53 10.21 5.66
CA ASP A 91 19.18 8.94 5.97
C ASP A 91 20.51 8.82 5.23
N MET A 92 20.58 9.35 4.02
CA MET A 92 21.79 9.28 3.20
C MET A 92 22.83 10.30 3.61
N ARG A 93 22.40 11.44 4.15
CA ARG A 93 23.31 12.53 4.54
C ARG A 93 23.87 12.39 5.95
N LEU A 94 23.15 11.72 6.83
CA LEU A 94 23.51 11.58 8.24
C LEU A 94 23.90 10.14 8.52
N PRO A 95 25.19 9.84 8.67
CA PRO A 95 25.65 8.46 8.87
C PRO A 95 24.93 7.75 10.01
N THR A 96 24.65 8.46 11.09
CA THR A 96 23.98 7.87 12.27
C THR A 96 22.52 7.51 12.02
N ALA A 97 21.91 8.06 11.00
CA ALA A 97 20.50 7.80 10.68
C ALA A 97 20.30 6.46 9.96
N LYS A 98 21.38 5.78 9.61
CA LYS A 98 21.31 4.53 8.82
C LYS A 98 21.27 3.26 9.67
N THR A 99 21.37 3.39 10.92
CA THR A 99 21.40 2.23 11.82
C THR A 99 20.05 1.55 12.02
#